data_918227deb9096deb64c21e1562f24d59
#
_entry.id   918227deb9096deb64c21e1562f24d59
#
_cell.length_a   1.000
_cell.length_b   1.000
_cell.length_c   1.000
_cell.angle_alpha   90.00
_cell.angle_beta   90.00
_cell.angle_gamma   90.00
#
_symmetry.space_group_name_H-M   'P 1'
#
loop_
_entity.id
_entity.type
_entity.pdbx_description
1 polymer ?
#
loop_
_entity_poly.entity_id
_entity_poly.type
_entity_poly.pdbx_seq_one_letter_code
_entity_poly.pdbx_strand_id
1 'polypeptide(L)'
;MLQVSRDNSLSRYKDGLRETFADAHRRYTGYINARLRATGHLWQGRFGSVVMDEVHLFYAVRYVSLNPVRAKLVQQAQDWRWSSVAAHLSGKDDKLAKVAPILERYGDFAALLGQSTEDETEFKSLRQSETTGRPLGSEEWIEEVEKMTGTVLKPQKRGPKKRDRNDD
;
A
#
# COMPACT_ATOMS: atom_id res chain seq x y z
N MET A 1 2.38 -0.01 -2.72
CA MET A 1 1.66 -0.92 -3.63
C MET A 1 0.62 -1.63 -2.82
N LEU A 2 -0.64 -1.34 -3.11
CA LEU A 2 -1.79 -1.92 -2.41
C LEU A 2 -2.15 -3.23 -3.09
N GLN A 3 -2.22 -4.28 -2.31
CA GLN A 3 -2.67 -5.58 -2.77
C GLN A 3 -3.98 -5.92 -2.11
N VAL A 4 -5.01 -6.01 -2.95
CA VAL A 4 -6.34 -6.43 -2.55
C VAL A 4 -6.52 -7.87 -2.97
N SER A 5 -6.70 -8.76 -2.03
CA SER A 5 -7.08 -10.13 -2.35
C SER A 5 -8.23 -10.56 -1.44
N ARG A 6 -9.38 -10.80 -2.03
CA ARG A 6 -10.43 -11.65 -1.44
C ARG A 6 -10.12 -13.14 -1.65
N ASP A 7 -9.38 -13.43 -2.70
CA ASP A 7 -8.93 -14.78 -3.00
C ASP A 7 -7.47 -14.92 -2.59
N ASN A 8 -7.19 -15.95 -1.83
CA ASN A 8 -5.87 -16.42 -1.41
C ASN A 8 -4.86 -16.66 -2.56
N SER A 9 -5.13 -16.15 -3.76
CA SER A 9 -4.35 -16.48 -4.95
C SER A 9 -2.96 -15.90 -4.97
N LEU A 10 -2.72 -14.78 -4.27
CA LEU A 10 -1.37 -14.19 -4.16
C LEU A 10 -0.62 -14.67 -2.91
N SER A 11 -1.32 -15.22 -1.93
CA SER A 11 -0.72 -15.83 -0.75
C SER A 11 -0.54 -17.34 -0.88
N ARG A 12 -0.80 -17.93 -2.04
CA ARG A 12 -0.49 -19.37 -2.28
C ARG A 12 0.98 -19.69 -1.99
N TYR A 13 1.84 -18.69 -2.11
CA TYR A 13 3.27 -18.82 -1.82
C TYR A 13 3.66 -17.77 -0.78
N LYS A 14 4.12 -18.22 0.37
CA LYS A 14 4.60 -17.39 1.48
C LYS A 14 5.57 -16.29 1.04
N ASP A 15 6.34 -16.54 0.00
CA ASP A 15 7.38 -15.66 -0.53
C ASP A 15 7.01 -14.95 -1.85
N GLY A 16 5.80 -15.13 -2.37
CA GLY A 16 5.43 -14.64 -3.70
C GLY A 16 5.60 -13.13 -3.89
N LEU A 17 5.21 -12.33 -2.90
CA LEU A 17 5.46 -10.88 -2.93
C LEU A 17 6.96 -10.57 -2.92
N ARG A 18 7.72 -11.22 -2.07
CA ARG A 18 9.16 -11.02 -1.95
C ARG A 18 9.87 -11.34 -3.27
N GLU A 19 9.55 -12.45 -3.90
CA GLU A 19 10.15 -12.86 -5.16
C GLU A 19 9.83 -11.89 -6.29
N THR A 20 8.58 -11.48 -6.41
CA THR A 20 8.13 -10.52 -7.42
C THR A 20 8.87 -9.18 -7.27
N PHE A 21 8.91 -8.63 -6.06
CA PHE A 21 9.54 -7.33 -5.83
C PHE A 21 11.06 -7.41 -5.88
N ALA A 22 11.67 -8.49 -5.41
CA ALA A 22 13.12 -8.64 -5.44
C ALA A 22 13.64 -8.59 -6.87
N ASP A 23 13.01 -9.31 -7.81
CA ASP A 23 13.43 -9.29 -9.22
C ASP A 23 13.19 -7.93 -9.89
N ALA A 24 11.99 -7.36 -9.71
CA ALA A 24 11.66 -6.04 -10.27
C ALA A 24 12.60 -4.94 -9.75
N HIS A 25 12.85 -4.89 -8.44
CA HIS A 25 13.73 -3.91 -7.83
C HIS A 25 15.18 -4.09 -8.27
N ARG A 26 15.68 -5.32 -8.35
CA ARG A 26 17.02 -5.62 -8.82
C ARG A 26 17.25 -5.14 -10.25
N ARG A 27 16.32 -5.46 -11.16
CA ARG A 27 16.37 -5.05 -12.57
C ARG A 27 16.32 -3.54 -12.71
N TYR A 28 15.41 -2.89 -11.99
CA TYR A 28 15.27 -1.44 -12.02
C TYR A 28 16.49 -0.73 -11.45
N THR A 29 17.04 -1.21 -10.33
CA THR A 29 18.29 -0.67 -9.76
C THR A 29 19.45 -0.79 -10.74
N GLY A 30 19.61 -1.95 -11.38
CA GLY A 30 20.65 -2.15 -12.40
C GLY A 30 20.52 -1.19 -13.58
N TYR A 31 19.28 -1.01 -14.09
CA TYR A 31 19.00 -0.09 -15.17
C TYR A 31 19.33 1.37 -14.80
N ILE A 32 18.88 1.83 -13.63
CA ILE A 32 19.11 3.21 -13.16
C ILE A 32 20.61 3.45 -12.90
N ASN A 33 21.28 2.53 -12.20
CA ASN A 33 22.72 2.65 -11.92
C ASN A 33 23.56 2.71 -13.19
N ALA A 34 23.26 1.87 -14.17
CA ALA A 34 23.94 1.90 -15.47
C ALA A 34 23.71 3.24 -16.18
N ARG A 35 22.47 3.76 -16.18
CA ARG A 35 22.13 5.03 -16.81
C ARG A 35 22.78 6.23 -16.15
N LEU A 36 22.85 6.23 -14.82
CA LEU A 36 23.42 7.32 -14.02
C LEU A 36 24.93 7.15 -13.78
N ARG A 37 25.54 6.06 -14.26
CA ARG A 37 26.92 5.66 -13.96
C ARG A 37 27.20 5.68 -12.45
N ALA A 38 26.23 5.21 -11.66
CA ALA A 38 26.27 5.15 -10.21
C ALA A 38 26.31 3.70 -9.72
N THR A 39 26.66 3.53 -8.46
CA THR A 39 26.63 2.24 -7.77
C THR A 39 25.92 2.40 -6.42
N GLY A 40 25.45 1.30 -5.85
CA GLY A 40 24.81 1.30 -4.55
C GLY A 40 23.30 1.00 -4.59
N HIS A 41 22.66 1.22 -3.45
CA HIS A 41 21.25 0.92 -3.25
C HIS A 41 20.37 2.06 -3.73
N LEU A 42 19.38 1.75 -4.57
CA LEU A 42 18.34 2.70 -5.00
C LEU A 42 17.18 2.75 -3.99
N TRP A 43 16.93 1.64 -3.31
CA TRP A 43 15.82 1.47 -2.37
C TRP A 43 16.30 1.55 -0.93
N GLN A 44 15.54 2.22 -0.08
CA GLN A 44 15.89 2.39 1.34
C GLN A 44 15.80 1.09 2.15
N GLY A 45 15.14 0.07 1.63
CA GLY A 45 14.97 -1.20 2.32
C GLY A 45 14.04 -2.14 1.58
N ARG A 46 13.44 -3.07 2.34
CA ARG A 46 12.43 -3.98 1.81
C ARG A 46 11.14 -3.22 1.53
N PHE A 47 10.30 -3.78 0.64
CA PHE A 47 8.95 -3.25 0.43
C PHE A 47 8.13 -3.37 1.73
N GLY A 48 7.28 -2.38 1.97
CA GLY A 48 6.26 -2.44 3.01
C GLY A 48 4.99 -3.10 2.48
N SER A 49 4.30 -3.82 3.33
CA SER A 49 2.99 -4.42 3.03
C SER A 49 2.08 -4.24 4.25
N VAL A 50 0.89 -3.75 4.03
CA VAL A 50 -0.12 -3.52 5.06
C VAL A 50 -1.40 -4.22 4.65
N VAL A 51 -1.91 -5.07 5.53
CA VAL A 51 -3.24 -5.69 5.37
C VAL A 51 -4.29 -4.70 5.85
N MET A 52 -5.42 -4.61 5.14
CA MET A 52 -6.46 -3.66 5.49
C MET A 52 -7.86 -4.20 5.16
N ASP A 53 -8.86 -3.71 5.89
CA ASP A 53 -10.26 -3.98 5.59
C ASP A 53 -10.75 -3.22 4.35
N GLU A 54 -12.00 -3.45 3.95
CA GLU A 54 -12.59 -2.86 2.73
C GLU A 54 -12.68 -1.33 2.81
N VAL A 55 -12.93 -0.77 3.98
CA VAL A 55 -13.05 0.68 4.19
C VAL A 55 -11.70 1.35 4.00
N HIS A 56 -10.67 0.83 4.65
CA HIS A 56 -9.31 1.36 4.51
C HIS A 56 -8.74 1.12 3.12
N LEU A 57 -9.13 0.02 2.47
CA LEU A 57 -8.77 -0.23 1.08
C LEU A 57 -9.36 0.82 0.14
N PHE A 58 -10.62 1.21 0.33
CA PHE A 58 -11.24 2.30 -0.42
C PHE A 58 -10.41 3.58 -0.33
N TYR A 59 -10.06 4.01 0.89
CA TYR A 59 -9.21 5.19 1.09
C TYR A 59 -7.81 5.03 0.52
N ALA A 60 -7.26 3.84 0.58
CA ALA A 60 -5.94 3.55 0.04
C ALA A 60 -5.92 3.62 -1.50
N VAL A 61 -6.96 3.12 -2.19
CA VAL A 61 -7.11 3.27 -3.64
C VAL A 61 -7.19 4.75 -4.02
N ARG A 62 -7.98 5.54 -3.30
CA ARG A 62 -8.08 6.99 -3.49
C ARG A 62 -6.74 7.69 -3.25
N TYR A 63 -6.10 7.39 -2.12
CA TYR A 63 -4.81 7.98 -1.74
C TYR A 63 -3.75 7.80 -2.84
N VAL A 64 -3.60 6.56 -3.34
CA VAL A 64 -2.62 6.26 -4.39
C VAL A 64 -2.99 6.94 -5.70
N SER A 65 -4.28 6.92 -6.08
CA SER A 65 -4.76 7.53 -7.31
C SER A 65 -4.60 9.04 -7.34
N LEU A 66 -4.84 9.71 -6.21
CA LEU A 66 -4.76 11.17 -6.08
C LEU A 66 -3.35 11.67 -5.70
N ASN A 67 -2.42 10.78 -5.40
CA ASN A 67 -1.08 11.15 -4.94
C ASN A 67 -0.34 12.11 -5.90
N PRO A 68 -0.35 11.93 -7.23
CA PRO A 68 0.29 12.86 -8.15
C PRO A 68 -0.32 14.28 -8.12
N VAL A 69 -1.64 14.38 -7.94
CA VAL A 69 -2.35 15.66 -7.81
C VAL A 69 -1.98 16.34 -6.49
N ARG A 70 -1.98 15.59 -5.39
CA ARG A 70 -1.57 16.08 -4.05
C ARG A 70 -0.11 16.53 -4.02
N ALA A 71 0.75 15.83 -4.75
CA ALA A 71 2.15 16.20 -4.93
C ALA A 71 2.34 17.35 -5.95
N LYS A 72 1.26 17.88 -6.51
CA LYS A 72 1.27 18.98 -7.51
C LYS A 72 2.09 18.65 -8.78
N LEU A 73 2.16 17.38 -9.14
CA LEU A 73 2.84 16.91 -10.36
C LEU A 73 1.94 17.03 -11.59
N VAL A 74 0.64 16.89 -11.41
CA VAL A 74 -0.41 17.05 -12.43
C VAL A 74 -1.62 17.74 -11.82
N GLN A 75 -2.52 18.27 -12.65
CA GLN A 75 -3.76 18.89 -12.19
C GLN A 75 -4.88 17.85 -12.01
N GLN A 76 -4.92 16.83 -12.84
CA GLN A 76 -5.91 15.76 -12.77
C GLN A 76 -5.21 14.40 -12.67
N ALA A 77 -5.78 13.47 -11.92
CA ALA A 77 -5.14 12.18 -11.64
C ALA A 77 -4.90 11.34 -12.92
N GLN A 78 -5.80 11.45 -13.92
CA GLN A 78 -5.66 10.79 -15.21
C GLN A 78 -4.50 11.28 -16.06
N ASP A 79 -4.00 12.49 -15.81
CA ASP A 79 -2.89 13.07 -16.55
C ASP A 79 -1.54 12.47 -16.14
N TRP A 80 -1.51 11.72 -15.03
CA TRP A 80 -0.31 11.03 -14.60
C TRP A 80 -0.13 9.72 -15.34
N ARG A 81 0.67 9.76 -16.40
CA ARG A 81 0.89 8.63 -17.33
C ARG A 81 1.40 7.33 -16.69
N TRP A 82 1.92 7.39 -15.46
CA TRP A 82 2.52 6.26 -14.75
C TRP A 82 1.57 5.63 -13.72
N SER A 83 0.28 5.91 -13.85
CA SER A 83 -0.76 5.39 -12.97
C SER A 83 -1.79 4.61 -13.77
N SER A 84 -2.50 3.70 -13.08
CA SER A 84 -3.63 2.96 -13.65
C SER A 84 -4.95 3.75 -13.66
N VAL A 85 -4.96 5.01 -13.22
CA VAL A 85 -6.18 5.82 -13.12
C VAL A 85 -6.90 5.95 -14.46
N ALA A 86 -6.18 6.22 -15.54
CA ALA A 86 -6.77 6.33 -16.87
C ALA A 86 -7.45 5.03 -17.32
N ALA A 87 -6.85 3.88 -17.04
CA ALA A 87 -7.44 2.56 -17.32
C ALA A 87 -8.74 2.35 -16.52
N HIS A 88 -8.73 2.65 -15.22
CA HIS A 88 -9.93 2.52 -14.37
C HIS A 88 -11.05 3.47 -14.78
N LEU A 89 -10.75 4.72 -15.13
CA LEU A 89 -11.74 5.68 -15.63
C LEU A 89 -12.34 5.26 -16.97
N SER A 90 -11.55 4.65 -17.85
CA SER A 90 -12.05 4.15 -19.14
C SER A 90 -12.77 2.79 -19.02
N GLY A 91 -12.68 2.12 -17.88
CA GLY A 91 -13.22 0.77 -17.68
C GLY A 91 -12.52 -0.32 -18.51
N LYS A 92 -11.32 -0.07 -19.02
CA LYS A 92 -10.61 -0.98 -19.92
C LYS A 92 -9.24 -1.34 -19.36
N ASP A 93 -8.94 -2.64 -19.39
CA ASP A 93 -7.61 -3.14 -19.09
C ASP A 93 -6.55 -2.48 -19.98
N ASP A 94 -5.41 -2.21 -19.44
CA ASP A 94 -4.21 -1.89 -20.20
C ASP A 94 -3.15 -3.02 -20.10
N LYS A 95 -1.91 -2.74 -20.54
CA LYS A 95 -0.84 -3.75 -20.51
C LYS A 95 -0.40 -4.17 -19.10
N LEU A 96 -0.72 -3.37 -18.08
CA LEU A 96 -0.22 -3.53 -16.71
C LEU A 96 -1.36 -3.65 -15.70
N ALA A 97 -2.47 -2.93 -15.91
CA ALA A 97 -3.58 -2.86 -14.98
C ALA A 97 -4.77 -3.70 -15.43
N LYS A 98 -5.30 -4.48 -14.50
CA LYS A 98 -6.61 -5.12 -14.57
C LYS A 98 -7.60 -4.28 -13.80
N VAL A 99 -8.66 -3.80 -14.45
CA VAL A 99 -9.60 -2.86 -13.85
C VAL A 99 -10.73 -3.54 -13.08
N ALA A 100 -11.11 -4.76 -13.48
CA ALA A 100 -12.22 -5.49 -12.89
C ALA A 100 -12.15 -5.59 -11.37
N PRO A 101 -11.03 -5.93 -10.70
CA PRO A 101 -11.00 -6.09 -9.25
C PRO A 101 -11.39 -4.83 -8.45
N ILE A 102 -11.15 -3.65 -9.01
CA ILE A 102 -11.51 -2.38 -8.38
C ILE A 102 -12.94 -1.97 -8.77
N LEU A 103 -13.30 -2.10 -10.05
CA LEU A 103 -14.61 -1.70 -10.53
C LEU A 103 -15.73 -2.60 -9.99
N GLU A 104 -15.49 -3.89 -9.82
CA GLU A 104 -16.44 -4.82 -9.19
C GLU A 104 -16.70 -4.49 -7.72
N ARG A 105 -15.70 -3.93 -7.01
CA ARG A 105 -15.84 -3.55 -5.59
C ARG A 105 -16.49 -2.20 -5.39
N TYR A 106 -16.09 -1.22 -6.17
CA TYR A 106 -16.43 0.19 -5.92
C TYR A 106 -17.28 0.83 -7.03
N GLY A 107 -17.57 0.09 -8.12
CA GLY A 107 -18.41 0.59 -9.21
C GLY A 107 -17.75 1.74 -9.97
N ASP A 108 -18.37 2.91 -9.96
CA ASP A 108 -17.89 4.09 -10.68
C ASP A 108 -16.62 4.67 -10.07
N PHE A 109 -15.52 4.52 -10.80
CA PHE A 109 -14.20 5.01 -10.37
C PHE A 109 -14.11 6.55 -10.37
N ALA A 110 -14.84 7.24 -11.23
CA ALA A 110 -14.89 8.69 -11.22
C ALA A 110 -15.59 9.22 -9.96
N ALA A 111 -16.70 8.59 -9.57
CA ALA A 111 -17.39 8.90 -8.33
C ALA A 111 -16.49 8.60 -7.11
N LEU A 112 -15.74 7.48 -7.14
CA LEU A 112 -14.77 7.15 -6.11
C LEU A 112 -13.72 8.26 -5.95
N LEU A 113 -13.18 8.80 -7.02
CA LEU A 113 -12.19 9.88 -6.96
C LEU A 113 -12.80 11.23 -6.51
N GLY A 114 -14.06 11.50 -6.87
CA GLY A 114 -14.75 12.77 -6.63
C GLY A 114 -15.27 12.97 -5.20
N GLN A 115 -15.30 11.96 -4.35
CA GLN A 115 -15.75 12.11 -2.96
C GLN A 115 -14.80 13.02 -2.18
N SER A 116 -15.35 13.92 -1.34
CA SER A 116 -14.61 15.05 -0.78
C SER A 116 -14.07 14.84 0.64
N THR A 117 -13.07 15.58 0.97
CA THR A 117 -12.58 16.29 2.16
C THR A 117 -12.40 15.57 3.50
N GLU A 118 -13.04 14.48 3.84
CA GLU A 118 -12.81 13.73 5.10
C GLU A 118 -11.58 12.80 5.03
N ASP A 119 -10.97 12.69 3.85
CA ASP A 119 -9.89 11.76 3.56
C ASP A 119 -8.57 12.04 4.31
N GLU A 120 -8.34 13.25 4.84
CA GLU A 120 -7.04 13.59 5.44
C GLU A 120 -6.74 12.78 6.70
N THR A 121 -7.76 12.45 7.50
CA THR A 121 -7.59 11.60 8.68
C THR A 121 -7.21 10.18 8.26
N GLU A 122 -7.93 9.63 7.28
CA GLU A 122 -7.68 8.29 6.75
C GLU A 122 -6.34 8.22 6.02
N PHE A 123 -5.99 9.24 5.25
CA PHE A 123 -4.69 9.34 4.60
C PHE A 123 -3.53 9.47 5.59
N LYS A 124 -3.76 10.10 6.75
CA LYS A 124 -2.78 10.13 7.84
C LYS A 124 -2.60 8.75 8.45
N SER A 125 -3.69 8.02 8.66
CA SER A 125 -3.65 6.64 9.16
C SER A 125 -2.92 5.71 8.21
N LEU A 126 -3.17 5.83 6.90
CA LEU A 126 -2.43 5.10 5.86
C LEU A 126 -0.92 5.37 5.92
N ARG A 127 -0.50 6.63 5.97
CA ARG A 127 0.93 6.99 6.09
C ARG A 127 1.56 6.45 7.38
N GLN A 128 0.83 6.46 8.48
CA GLN A 128 1.32 5.92 9.74
C GLN A 128 1.48 4.40 9.68
N SER A 129 0.58 3.70 9.00
CA SER A 129 0.67 2.25 8.83
C SER A 129 1.86 1.82 7.97
N GLU A 130 2.24 2.61 6.97
CA GLU A 130 3.45 2.37 6.17
C GLU A 130 4.71 2.31 7.05
N THR A 131 4.77 3.14 8.09
CA THR A 131 5.92 3.18 9.01
C THR A 131 5.88 2.03 10.03
N THR A 132 4.69 1.63 10.48
CA THR A 132 4.53 0.63 11.53
C THR A 132 4.36 -0.79 11.00
N GLY A 133 3.94 -0.94 9.75
CA GLY A 133 3.56 -2.23 9.14
C GLY A 133 2.34 -2.89 9.78
N ARG A 134 1.55 -2.13 10.56
CA ARG A 134 0.38 -2.67 11.25
C ARG A 134 -0.83 -2.72 10.34
N PRO A 135 -1.69 -3.74 10.50
CA PRO A 135 -2.97 -3.80 9.81
C PRO A 135 -3.83 -2.56 10.07
N LEU A 136 -4.62 -2.17 9.07
CA LEU A 136 -5.62 -1.12 9.15
C LEU A 136 -7.01 -1.73 9.02
N GLY A 137 -7.83 -1.55 10.01
CA GLY A 137 -9.18 -2.08 10.02
C GLY A 137 -9.94 -1.70 11.28
N SER A 138 -11.23 -2.04 11.33
CA SER A 138 -12.01 -1.95 12.55
C SER A 138 -11.44 -2.88 13.64
N GLU A 139 -11.76 -2.62 14.90
CA GLU A 139 -11.27 -3.47 16.00
C GLU A 139 -11.72 -4.92 15.82
N GLU A 140 -12.98 -5.12 15.41
CA GLU A 140 -13.56 -6.43 15.15
C GLU A 140 -12.82 -7.18 14.03
N TRP A 141 -12.53 -6.49 12.94
CA TRP A 141 -11.79 -7.06 11.82
C TRP A 141 -10.35 -7.41 12.22
N ILE A 142 -9.68 -6.57 13.01
CA ILE A 142 -8.34 -6.86 13.53
C ILE A 142 -8.37 -8.11 14.42
N GLU A 143 -9.39 -8.27 15.28
CA GLU A 143 -9.57 -9.47 16.11
C GLU A 143 -9.79 -10.75 15.28
N GLU A 144 -10.55 -10.65 14.19
CA GLU A 144 -10.72 -11.77 13.26
C GLU A 144 -9.39 -12.17 12.62
N VAL A 145 -8.61 -11.20 12.16
CA VAL A 145 -7.29 -11.44 11.56
C VAL A 145 -6.32 -12.04 12.60
N GLU A 146 -6.34 -11.56 13.86
CA GLU A 146 -5.57 -12.14 14.96
C GLU A 146 -5.93 -13.62 15.20
N LYS A 147 -7.23 -13.92 15.23
CA LYS A 147 -7.71 -15.32 15.38
C LYS A 147 -7.29 -16.21 14.21
N MET A 148 -7.39 -15.69 12.98
CA MET A 148 -7.01 -16.44 11.77
C MET A 148 -5.50 -16.71 11.68
N THR A 149 -4.69 -15.75 12.11
CA THR A 149 -3.22 -15.82 11.96
C THR A 149 -2.49 -16.33 13.20
N GLY A 150 -3.16 -16.36 14.35
CA GLY A 150 -2.55 -16.68 15.65
C GLY A 150 -1.52 -15.63 16.10
N THR A 151 -1.54 -14.42 15.52
CA THR A 151 -0.53 -13.37 15.75
C THR A 151 -1.19 -12.15 16.38
N VAL A 152 -0.61 -11.63 17.47
CA VAL A 152 -1.09 -10.40 18.12
C VAL A 152 -0.71 -9.20 17.25
N LEU A 153 -1.69 -8.49 16.73
CA LEU A 153 -1.55 -7.36 15.80
C LEU A 153 -1.81 -6.02 16.50
N LYS A 154 -2.60 -6.02 17.57
CA LYS A 154 -2.88 -4.83 18.38
C LYS A 154 -1.62 -4.28 19.03
N PRO A 155 -1.51 -2.94 19.23
CA PRO A 155 -0.39 -2.32 19.92
C PRO A 155 -0.25 -2.89 21.34
N GLN A 156 0.87 -3.50 21.63
CA GLN A 156 1.19 -3.91 23.01
C GLN A 156 1.76 -2.72 23.78
N LYS A 157 1.45 -2.66 25.09
CA LYS A 157 2.12 -1.72 25.99
C LYS A 157 3.62 -1.96 25.97
N ARG A 158 4.41 -0.89 25.87
CA ARG A 158 5.87 -1.01 26.03
C ARG A 158 6.16 -1.68 27.37
N GLY A 159 7.03 -2.70 27.34
CA GLY A 159 7.54 -3.31 28.56
C GLY A 159 8.20 -2.27 29.50
N PRO A 160 8.45 -2.65 30.77
CA PRO A 160 9.06 -1.73 31.72
C PRO A 160 10.38 -1.20 31.16
N LYS A 161 10.64 0.11 31.35
CA LYS A 161 11.92 0.73 31.01
C LYS A 161 13.05 -0.10 31.64
N LYS A 162 14.11 -0.43 30.87
CA LYS A 162 15.33 -0.97 31.43
C LYS A 162 15.74 -0.04 32.59
N ARG A 163 15.85 -0.61 33.78
CA ARG A 163 16.49 0.11 34.90
C ARG A 163 17.93 0.39 34.46
N ASP A 164 18.27 1.67 34.43
CA ASP A 164 19.68 2.05 34.31
C ASP A 164 20.42 1.41 35.48
N ARG A 165 21.30 0.47 35.15
CA ARG A 165 22.28 -0.04 36.12
C ARG A 165 23.35 1.05 36.25
N ASN A 166 23.05 2.05 37.01
CA ASN A 166 24.05 2.90 37.59
C ASN A 166 23.92 2.75 39.10
N ASP A 167 25.05 2.57 39.72
CA ASP A 167 25.40 2.57 41.15
C ASP A 167 25.40 1.20 41.82
N ASP A 168 26.58 0.60 41.78
CA ASP A 168 27.43 0.34 42.93
C ASP A 168 28.90 0.33 42.49
#